data_45e509b045d71b55acf55c3fc60f3eb9
#
_entry.id   45e509b045d71b55acf55c3fc60f3eb9
#
_cell.length_a   1.000
_cell.length_b   1.000
_cell.length_c   1.000
_cell.angle_alpha   90.00
_cell.angle_beta   90.00
_cell.angle_gamma   90.00
#
_symmetry.space_group_name_H-M   'P 1'
#
loop_
_entity.id
_entity.type
_entity.pdbx_description
1 polymer ?
#
loop_
_entity_poly.entity_id
_entity_poly.type
_entity_poly.pdbx_seq_one_letter_code
_entity_poly.pdbx_strand_id
1 'polypeptide(L)'
;MVCLTDDPKGIRPEVQCLPIPPLDLPPGIPERGWTKLVTFSKDLHGLKGTALFLDVDVVIVGSLDAFFDEPGEFLVIHDYKRPWRITGNSSVYRFELGAHPDVLDYFRSHFDEVRTRFRNEQAYLSDFMHRKGKLKYWPGAWCPSFKYHGIPAWPTNYWKPPFVPPGARIVIFHGECNPP
;
A
#
# COMPACT_ATOMS: atom_id res chain seq x y z
N MET A 1 -6.85 15.14 -3.68
CA MET A 1 -6.80 13.65 -3.60
C MET A 1 -7.12 13.08 -4.96
N VAL A 2 -6.46 11.97 -5.34
CA VAL A 2 -6.71 11.27 -6.60
C VAL A 2 -7.19 9.86 -6.28
N CYS A 3 -8.18 9.35 -7.02
CA CYS A 3 -8.65 7.98 -6.97
C CYS A 3 -8.43 7.34 -8.35
N LEU A 4 -7.69 6.25 -8.39
CA LEU A 4 -7.58 5.41 -9.59
C LEU A 4 -8.73 4.42 -9.59
N THR A 5 -9.66 4.53 -10.54
CA THR A 5 -10.87 3.71 -10.59
C THR A 5 -11.44 3.61 -11.99
N ASP A 6 -12.07 2.48 -12.31
CA ASP A 6 -12.83 2.28 -13.54
C ASP A 6 -14.32 2.64 -13.36
N ASP A 7 -14.80 2.78 -12.09
CA ASP A 7 -16.16 3.23 -11.77
C ASP A 7 -16.10 4.40 -10.77
N PRO A 8 -16.27 5.65 -11.21
CA PRO A 8 -16.27 6.83 -10.34
C PRO A 8 -17.60 7.06 -9.61
N LYS A 9 -18.59 6.20 -9.80
CA LYS A 9 -19.93 6.39 -9.21
C LYS A 9 -19.85 6.36 -7.68
N GLY A 10 -20.45 7.38 -7.04
CA GLY A 10 -20.50 7.50 -5.58
C GLY A 10 -19.24 8.09 -4.94
N ILE A 11 -18.21 8.38 -5.72
CA ILE A 11 -17.03 9.08 -5.22
C ILE A 11 -17.36 10.58 -5.09
N ARG A 12 -16.86 11.19 -4.03
CA ARG A 12 -17.07 12.61 -3.74
C ARG A 12 -16.48 13.50 -4.82
N PRO A 13 -17.14 14.62 -5.19
CA PRO A 13 -16.71 15.48 -6.31
C PRO A 13 -15.35 16.16 -6.09
N GLU A 14 -14.88 16.26 -4.83
CA GLU A 14 -13.57 16.84 -4.52
C GLU A 14 -12.40 15.88 -4.83
N VAL A 15 -12.70 14.61 -5.12
CA VAL A 15 -11.72 13.60 -5.49
C VAL A 15 -11.60 13.52 -6.99
N GLN A 16 -10.42 13.76 -7.52
CA GLN A 16 -10.14 13.57 -8.94
C GLN A 16 -10.09 12.06 -9.25
N CYS A 17 -11.03 11.58 -10.05
CA CYS A 17 -11.04 10.20 -10.52
C CYS A 17 -10.25 10.09 -11.83
N LEU A 18 -9.35 9.12 -11.90
CA LEU A 18 -8.57 8.80 -13.09
C LEU A 18 -8.69 7.30 -13.37
N PRO A 19 -8.71 6.86 -14.63
CA PRO A 19 -8.80 5.44 -14.96
C PRO A 19 -7.57 4.69 -14.45
N ILE A 20 -7.75 3.41 -14.11
CA ILE A 20 -6.63 2.54 -13.74
C ILE A 20 -5.83 2.25 -15.03
N PRO A 21 -4.52 2.56 -15.10
CA PRO A 21 -3.72 2.18 -16.26
C PRO A 21 -3.68 0.65 -16.42
N PRO A 22 -3.63 0.13 -17.65
CA PRO A 22 -3.55 -1.32 -17.88
C PRO A 22 -2.23 -1.89 -17.33
N LEU A 23 -2.30 -3.06 -16.72
CA LEU A 23 -1.11 -3.76 -16.24
C LEU A 23 -0.38 -4.49 -17.37
N ASP A 24 -1.06 -4.67 -18.53
CA ASP A 24 -0.55 -5.33 -19.74
C ASP A 24 -0.07 -6.76 -19.49
N LEU A 25 -0.89 -7.54 -18.75
CA LEU A 25 -0.63 -8.95 -18.53
C LEU A 25 -1.06 -9.82 -19.72
N PRO A 26 -0.46 -11.03 -19.87
CA PRO A 26 -0.94 -12.00 -20.83
C PRO A 26 -2.43 -12.34 -20.64
N PRO A 27 -3.19 -12.60 -21.71
CA PRO A 27 -4.62 -12.90 -21.64
C PRO A 27 -4.94 -14.05 -20.66
N GLY A 28 -6.04 -13.91 -19.91
CA GLY A 28 -6.52 -14.95 -18.98
C GLY A 28 -5.83 -14.97 -17.61
N ILE A 29 -4.91 -14.07 -17.35
CA ILE A 29 -4.24 -13.98 -16.05
C ILE A 29 -4.95 -12.94 -15.17
N PRO A 30 -5.42 -13.33 -13.98
CA PRO A 30 -6.07 -12.38 -13.08
C PRO A 30 -5.03 -11.39 -12.50
N GLU A 31 -5.30 -10.10 -12.66
CA GLU A 31 -4.41 -9.03 -12.19
C GLU A 31 -4.31 -8.96 -10.67
N ARG A 32 -5.44 -9.14 -9.97
CA ARG A 32 -5.52 -9.11 -8.49
C ARG A 32 -4.80 -7.88 -7.91
N GLY A 33 -4.08 -8.07 -6.79
CA GLY A 33 -3.30 -7.01 -6.16
C GLY A 33 -2.09 -6.48 -6.98
N TRP A 34 -1.69 -7.18 -8.05
CA TRP A 34 -0.60 -6.75 -8.94
C TRP A 34 -0.90 -5.45 -9.66
N THR A 35 -2.17 -5.10 -9.85
CA THR A 35 -2.61 -3.82 -10.43
C THR A 35 -2.00 -2.61 -9.70
N LYS A 36 -1.68 -2.70 -8.41
CA LYS A 36 -0.98 -1.63 -7.68
C LYS A 36 0.34 -1.20 -8.33
N LEU A 37 1.02 -2.09 -9.06
CA LEU A 37 2.29 -1.80 -9.70
C LEU A 37 2.18 -0.74 -10.80
N VAL A 38 0.98 -0.48 -11.34
CA VAL A 38 0.78 0.58 -12.34
C VAL A 38 1.04 1.99 -11.78
N THR A 39 1.01 2.15 -10.44
CA THR A 39 1.37 3.42 -9.80
C THR A 39 2.85 3.80 -10.03
N PHE A 40 3.70 2.83 -10.38
CA PHE A 40 5.11 3.04 -10.74
C PHE A 40 5.33 3.32 -12.22
N SER A 41 4.27 3.56 -12.99
CA SER A 41 4.42 4.00 -14.39
C SER A 41 5.29 5.26 -14.47
N LYS A 42 6.07 5.37 -15.55
CA LYS A 42 6.90 6.55 -15.81
C LYS A 42 6.06 7.83 -15.91
N ASP A 43 4.87 7.70 -16.45
CA ASP A 43 3.85 8.73 -16.48
C ASP A 43 2.52 8.14 -15.97
N LEU A 44 2.07 8.61 -14.82
CA LEU A 44 0.78 8.26 -14.25
C LEU A 44 -0.17 9.45 -14.44
N HIS A 45 -0.81 9.54 -15.62
CA HIS A 45 -1.76 10.61 -15.97
C HIS A 45 -1.21 12.04 -15.80
N GLY A 46 0.09 12.26 -16.03
CA GLY A 46 0.73 13.56 -15.83
C GLY A 46 0.91 13.99 -14.37
N LEU A 47 0.55 13.15 -13.41
CA LEU A 47 0.77 13.40 -11.98
C LEU A 47 2.27 13.49 -11.67
N LYS A 48 2.65 14.39 -10.75
CA LYS A 48 4.05 14.63 -10.38
C LYS A 48 4.18 14.86 -8.89
N GLY A 49 5.41 14.66 -8.40
CA GLY A 49 5.79 14.90 -7.01
C GLY A 49 5.62 13.67 -6.14
N THR A 50 5.72 13.86 -4.84
CA THR A 50 5.63 12.78 -3.85
C THR A 50 4.17 12.33 -3.66
N ALA A 51 3.91 11.05 -3.83
CA ALA A 51 2.61 10.43 -3.62
C ALA A 51 2.59 9.54 -2.38
N LEU A 52 1.52 9.64 -1.58
CA LEU A 52 1.16 8.68 -0.55
C LEU A 52 0.02 7.82 -1.08
N PHE A 53 0.32 6.55 -1.37
CA PHE A 53 -0.67 5.58 -1.78
C PHE A 53 -1.41 5.02 -0.56
N LEU A 54 -2.72 4.91 -0.68
CA LEU A 54 -3.61 4.34 0.33
C LEU A 54 -4.52 3.30 -0.32
N ASP A 55 -4.62 2.11 0.29
CA ASP A 55 -5.68 1.16 -0.05
C ASP A 55 -7.05 1.71 0.38
N VAL A 56 -8.10 1.17 -0.20
CA VAL A 56 -9.48 1.58 0.13
C VAL A 56 -9.98 1.04 1.48
N ASP A 57 -9.31 0.03 2.02
CA ASP A 57 -9.61 -0.60 3.31
C ASP A 57 -8.77 0.00 4.46
N VAL A 58 -8.53 1.29 4.44
CA VAL A 58 -7.83 2.03 5.50
C VAL A 58 -8.68 3.17 6.04
N VAL A 59 -8.47 3.53 7.30
CA VAL A 59 -9.15 4.67 7.95
C VAL A 59 -8.10 5.66 8.46
N ILE A 60 -8.18 6.90 7.97
CA ILE A 60 -7.31 7.99 8.41
C ILE A 60 -7.84 8.49 9.76
N VAL A 61 -7.00 8.46 10.80
CA VAL A 61 -7.35 8.85 12.18
C VAL A 61 -6.47 10.00 12.71
N GLY A 62 -5.50 10.45 11.93
CA GLY A 62 -4.60 11.56 12.31
C GLY A 62 -4.05 12.30 11.08
N SER A 63 -3.20 13.34 11.31
CA SER A 63 -2.57 14.10 10.22
C SER A 63 -1.67 13.21 9.37
N LEU A 64 -1.72 13.42 8.04
CA LEU A 64 -0.88 12.77 7.06
C LEU A 64 0.44 13.52 6.78
N ASP A 65 0.63 14.74 7.30
CA ASP A 65 1.77 15.59 6.96
C ASP A 65 3.10 14.90 7.24
N ALA A 66 3.22 14.24 8.41
CA ALA A 66 4.42 13.53 8.80
C ALA A 66 4.85 12.41 7.82
N PHE A 67 3.91 11.85 7.04
CA PHE A 67 4.27 10.88 6.00
C PHE A 67 5.12 11.52 4.88
N PHE A 68 4.95 12.81 4.64
CA PHE A 68 5.71 13.55 3.64
C PHE A 68 7.04 14.08 4.20
N ASP A 69 7.14 14.28 5.50
CA ASP A 69 8.36 14.77 6.17
C ASP A 69 9.37 13.65 6.47
N GLU A 70 8.90 12.39 6.60
CA GLU A 70 9.78 11.24 6.93
C GLU A 70 10.80 10.99 5.80
N PRO A 71 12.12 10.96 6.10
CA PRO A 71 13.13 10.81 5.07
C PRO A 71 13.16 9.41 4.47
N GLY A 72 13.30 9.33 3.15
CA GLY A 72 13.40 8.06 2.40
C GLY A 72 12.81 8.20 1.00
N GLU A 73 13.22 7.34 0.07
CA GLU A 73 12.71 7.34 -1.30
C GLU A 73 11.46 6.48 -1.46
N PHE A 74 11.43 5.32 -0.78
CA PHE A 74 10.28 4.44 -0.73
C PHE A 74 10.02 4.00 0.71
N LEU A 75 8.88 4.38 1.26
CA LEU A 75 8.45 3.99 2.61
C LEU A 75 7.17 3.18 2.56
N VAL A 76 7.12 2.13 3.37
CA VAL A 76 6.01 1.18 3.41
C VAL A 76 5.77 0.72 4.85
N ILE A 77 4.62 0.12 5.14
CA ILE A 77 4.38 -0.51 6.44
C ILE A 77 5.25 -1.77 6.56
N HIS A 78 5.87 -2.00 7.71
CA HIS A 78 6.52 -3.29 8.00
C HIS A 78 5.46 -4.41 8.16
N ASP A 79 5.72 -5.61 7.67
CA ASP A 79 4.78 -6.74 7.80
C ASP A 79 4.54 -7.07 9.29
N TYR A 80 3.29 -6.93 9.74
CA TYR A 80 2.88 -7.18 11.12
C TYR A 80 3.11 -8.61 11.59
N LYS A 81 3.03 -9.57 10.65
CA LYS A 81 3.11 -11.00 10.96
C LYS A 81 4.53 -11.52 11.01
N ARG A 82 5.44 -10.89 10.27
CA ARG A 82 6.78 -11.40 10.03
C ARG A 82 7.82 -10.27 10.10
N PRO A 83 7.95 -9.60 11.26
CA PRO A 83 8.85 -8.44 11.40
C PRO A 83 10.34 -8.78 11.20
N TRP A 84 10.69 -10.06 11.11
CA TRP A 84 12.04 -10.53 10.77
C TRP A 84 12.28 -10.67 9.26
N ARG A 85 11.26 -10.45 8.42
CA ARG A 85 11.37 -10.47 6.96
C ARG A 85 11.41 -9.06 6.41
N ILE A 86 12.01 -8.93 5.22
CA ILE A 86 12.08 -7.67 4.48
C ILE A 86 10.71 -7.24 3.92
N THR A 87 9.71 -8.11 3.97
CA THR A 87 8.40 -7.87 3.37
C THR A 87 7.67 -6.71 4.07
N GLY A 88 7.21 -5.75 3.29
CA GLY A 88 6.29 -4.70 3.72
C GLY A 88 4.83 -5.10 3.52
N ASN A 89 3.91 -4.28 4.06
CA ASN A 89 2.50 -4.28 3.73
C ASN A 89 2.20 -3.06 2.87
N SER A 90 1.74 -3.28 1.65
CA SER A 90 1.54 -2.25 0.62
C SER A 90 0.21 -1.49 0.73
N SER A 91 -0.47 -1.55 1.89
CA SER A 91 -1.70 -0.77 2.09
C SER A 91 -1.44 0.73 2.25
N VAL A 92 -0.23 1.11 2.72
CA VAL A 92 0.22 2.51 2.77
C VAL A 92 1.68 2.57 2.40
N TYR A 93 1.99 3.24 1.29
CA TYR A 93 3.39 3.50 0.90
C TYR A 93 3.54 4.87 0.25
N ARG A 94 4.74 5.44 0.39
CA ARG A 94 5.10 6.72 -0.22
C ARG A 94 6.26 6.54 -1.19
N PHE A 95 6.18 7.25 -2.31
CA PHE A 95 7.20 7.27 -3.35
C PHE A 95 7.11 8.54 -4.17
N GLU A 96 8.13 8.83 -4.96
CA GLU A 96 8.10 9.89 -5.96
C GLU A 96 7.54 9.36 -7.28
N LEU A 97 6.50 10.00 -7.82
CA LEU A 97 5.86 9.61 -9.07
C LEU A 97 6.87 9.66 -10.22
N GLY A 98 6.91 8.58 -11.01
CA GLY A 98 7.83 8.45 -12.14
C GLY A 98 9.30 8.17 -11.79
N ALA A 99 9.69 8.09 -10.51
CA ALA A 99 11.07 7.85 -10.11
C ALA A 99 11.54 6.39 -10.22
N HIS A 100 10.61 5.45 -10.19
CA HIS A 100 10.92 4.01 -10.18
C HIS A 100 10.13 3.21 -11.24
N PRO A 101 10.15 3.63 -12.52
CA PRO A 101 9.41 2.92 -13.58
C PRO A 101 9.93 1.48 -13.79
N ASP A 102 11.20 1.24 -13.45
CA ASP A 102 11.83 -0.07 -13.52
C ASP A 102 11.15 -1.14 -12.65
N VAL A 103 10.38 -0.77 -11.64
CA VAL A 103 9.53 -1.71 -10.87
C VAL A 103 8.49 -2.36 -11.78
N LEU A 104 7.76 -1.56 -12.54
CA LEU A 104 6.72 -2.02 -13.44
C LEU A 104 7.31 -2.66 -14.70
N ASP A 105 8.36 -2.07 -15.27
CA ASP A 105 9.02 -2.56 -16.47
C ASP A 105 9.65 -3.94 -16.24
N TYR A 106 10.31 -4.15 -15.11
CA TYR A 106 10.85 -5.46 -14.74
C TYR A 106 9.73 -6.49 -14.54
N PHE A 107 8.66 -6.12 -13.85
CA PHE A 107 7.51 -7.01 -13.65
C PHE A 107 6.93 -7.46 -14.99
N ARG A 108 6.69 -6.54 -15.93
CA ARG A 108 6.14 -6.86 -17.26
C ARG A 108 7.05 -7.77 -18.07
N SER A 109 8.36 -7.51 -18.05
CA SER A 109 9.33 -8.28 -18.83
C SER A 109 9.70 -9.63 -18.23
N HIS A 110 9.51 -9.83 -16.90
CA HIS A 110 9.86 -11.04 -16.16
C HIS A 110 8.66 -11.63 -15.39
N PHE A 111 7.49 -11.49 -15.96
CA PHE A 111 6.21 -11.79 -15.31
C PHE A 111 6.15 -13.19 -14.67
N ASP A 112 6.51 -14.24 -15.42
CA ASP A 112 6.45 -15.62 -14.94
C ASP A 112 7.45 -15.88 -13.80
N GLU A 113 8.66 -15.33 -13.90
CA GLU A 113 9.68 -15.41 -12.86
C GLU A 113 9.18 -14.73 -11.57
N VAL A 114 8.68 -13.50 -11.70
CA VAL A 114 8.21 -12.72 -10.54
C VAL A 114 7.06 -13.42 -9.83
N ARG A 115 6.07 -13.93 -10.57
CA ARG A 115 4.93 -14.63 -9.99
C ARG A 115 5.27 -15.99 -9.38
N THR A 116 6.28 -16.66 -9.90
CA THR A 116 6.77 -17.92 -9.32
C THR A 116 7.54 -17.65 -8.02
N ARG A 117 8.33 -16.58 -7.99
CA ARG A 117 9.19 -16.23 -6.85
C ARG A 117 8.43 -15.53 -5.71
N PHE A 118 7.47 -14.68 -6.05
CA PHE A 118 6.75 -13.85 -5.09
C PHE A 118 5.26 -14.20 -5.02
N ARG A 119 4.76 -14.35 -3.80
CA ARG A 119 3.34 -14.67 -3.56
C ARG A 119 2.39 -13.55 -4.00
N ASN A 120 2.81 -12.30 -3.87
CA ASN A 120 2.01 -11.10 -4.11
C ASN A 120 2.90 -9.90 -4.43
N GLU A 121 2.28 -8.81 -4.86
CA GLU A 121 2.96 -7.57 -5.25
C GLU A 121 3.76 -6.93 -4.12
N GLN A 122 3.26 -6.98 -2.88
CA GLN A 122 3.96 -6.38 -1.73
C GLN A 122 5.29 -7.07 -1.42
N ALA A 123 5.36 -8.40 -1.58
CA ALA A 123 6.61 -9.15 -1.42
C ALA A 123 7.60 -8.81 -2.54
N TYR A 124 7.13 -8.71 -3.77
CA TYR A 124 7.93 -8.29 -4.92
C TYR A 124 8.45 -6.87 -4.75
N LEU A 125 7.56 -5.92 -4.47
CA LEU A 125 7.89 -4.50 -4.33
C LEU A 125 8.91 -4.26 -3.21
N SER A 126 8.72 -4.93 -2.07
CA SER A 126 9.65 -4.84 -0.94
C SER A 126 11.03 -5.39 -1.27
N ASP A 127 11.11 -6.57 -1.91
CA ASP A 127 12.38 -7.17 -2.34
C ASP A 127 13.07 -6.30 -3.39
N PHE A 128 12.32 -5.78 -4.36
CA PHE A 128 12.85 -4.92 -5.42
C PHE A 128 13.46 -3.64 -4.85
N MET A 129 12.70 -2.93 -4.00
CA MET A 129 13.15 -1.69 -3.37
C MET A 129 14.29 -1.91 -2.36
N HIS A 130 14.27 -3.04 -1.65
CA HIS A 130 15.35 -3.42 -0.75
C HIS A 130 16.66 -3.65 -1.51
N ARG A 131 16.65 -4.40 -2.61
CA ARG A 131 17.85 -4.63 -3.44
C ARG A 131 18.43 -3.35 -4.04
N LYS A 132 17.58 -2.35 -4.26
CA LYS A 132 18.01 -0.99 -4.66
C LYS A 132 18.52 -0.14 -3.50
N GLY A 133 18.44 -0.60 -2.24
CA GLY A 133 18.78 0.19 -1.06
C GLY A 133 17.82 1.34 -0.77
N LYS A 134 16.58 1.29 -1.30
CA LYS A 134 15.59 2.36 -1.23
C LYS A 134 14.44 2.09 -0.24
N LEU A 135 14.32 0.84 0.23
CA LEU A 135 13.26 0.44 1.15
C LEU A 135 13.48 1.03 2.55
N LYS A 136 12.46 1.68 3.06
CA LYS A 136 12.32 2.07 4.47
C LYS A 136 10.94 1.67 5.00
N TYR A 137 10.81 1.64 6.32
CA TYR A 137 9.53 1.37 6.96
C TYR A 137 9.05 2.58 7.74
N TRP A 138 7.72 2.75 7.78
CA TRP A 138 7.08 3.74 8.64
C TRP A 138 7.39 3.46 10.11
N PRO A 139 7.41 4.49 10.98
CA PRO A 139 7.36 4.29 12.42
C PRO A 139 6.18 3.38 12.81
N GLY A 140 6.44 2.33 13.59
CA GLY A 140 5.49 1.24 13.80
C GLY A 140 4.14 1.66 14.39
N ALA A 141 4.08 2.80 15.08
CA ALA A 141 2.84 3.33 15.65
C ALA A 141 1.90 3.99 14.61
N TRP A 142 2.41 4.40 13.42
CA TRP A 142 1.64 5.22 12.48
C TRP A 142 0.55 4.48 11.73
N CYS A 143 0.81 3.23 11.38
CA CYS A 143 -0.09 2.41 10.57
C CYS A 143 -0.41 1.08 11.26
N PRO A 144 -1.04 1.07 12.45
CA PRO A 144 -1.38 -0.18 13.13
C PRO A 144 -2.47 -0.95 12.37
N SER A 145 -2.41 -2.28 12.46
CA SER A 145 -3.50 -3.14 12.01
C SER A 145 -4.63 -3.12 13.02
N PHE A 146 -5.87 -2.92 12.59
CA PHE A 146 -7.04 -3.05 13.44
C PHE A 146 -7.09 -4.41 14.12
N LYS A 147 -6.91 -5.48 13.34
CA LYS A 147 -6.96 -6.86 13.82
C LYS A 147 -5.92 -7.19 14.89
N TYR A 148 -4.70 -6.68 14.76
CA TYR A 148 -3.58 -7.06 15.65
C TYR A 148 -3.31 -6.06 16.77
N HIS A 149 -3.73 -4.81 16.60
CA HIS A 149 -3.38 -3.73 17.53
C HIS A 149 -4.60 -2.96 18.06
N GLY A 150 -5.74 -2.98 17.34
CA GLY A 150 -6.96 -2.28 17.72
C GLY A 150 -7.95 -3.15 18.49
N ILE A 151 -7.81 -4.48 18.45
CA ILE A 151 -8.66 -5.41 19.19
C ILE A 151 -7.93 -5.85 20.46
N PRO A 152 -8.55 -5.71 21.65
CA PRO A 152 -7.95 -6.22 22.89
C PRO A 152 -7.65 -7.72 22.81
N ALA A 153 -6.56 -8.15 23.45
CA ALA A 153 -6.18 -9.57 23.49
C ALA A 153 -7.24 -10.43 24.21
N TRP A 154 -7.34 -11.71 23.81
CA TRP A 154 -8.14 -12.68 24.55
C TRP A 154 -7.62 -12.84 26.00
N PRO A 155 -8.49 -12.94 27.03
CA PRO A 155 -9.96 -12.94 26.96
C PRO A 155 -10.62 -11.56 27.07
N THR A 156 -9.82 -10.47 27.18
CA THR A 156 -10.33 -9.10 27.47
C THR A 156 -11.20 -8.53 26.34
N ASN A 157 -11.07 -9.05 25.11
CA ASN A 157 -11.89 -8.69 23.95
C ASN A 157 -13.39 -9.00 24.09
N TYR A 158 -13.80 -9.80 25.12
CA TYR A 158 -15.23 -10.04 25.39
C TYR A 158 -15.94 -8.88 26.07
N TRP A 159 -15.21 -7.98 26.75
CA TRP A 159 -15.80 -6.88 27.51
C TRP A 159 -15.13 -5.53 27.28
N LYS A 160 -13.99 -5.51 26.61
CA LYS A 160 -13.37 -4.25 26.21
C LYS A 160 -13.62 -4.00 24.71
N PRO A 161 -14.13 -2.80 24.33
CA PRO A 161 -14.30 -2.47 22.92
C PRO A 161 -12.97 -2.34 22.22
N PRO A 162 -12.96 -2.46 20.88
CA PRO A 162 -11.82 -2.06 20.05
C PRO A 162 -11.47 -0.59 20.27
N PHE A 163 -10.23 -0.24 20.03
CA PHE A 163 -9.70 1.11 20.25
C PHE A 163 -8.72 1.50 19.13
N VAL A 164 -8.53 2.80 18.97
CA VAL A 164 -7.49 3.35 18.10
C VAL A 164 -6.17 3.33 18.88
N PRO A 165 -5.14 2.60 18.42
CA PRO A 165 -3.85 2.56 19.12
C PRO A 165 -3.20 3.95 19.25
N PRO A 166 -2.55 4.26 20.37
CA PRO A 166 -1.84 5.53 20.55
C PRO A 166 -0.80 5.77 19.44
N GLY A 167 -0.75 6.98 18.91
CA GLY A 167 0.16 7.37 17.84
C GLY A 167 -0.27 6.92 16.45
N ALA A 168 -1.43 6.23 16.31
CA ALA A 168 -1.97 5.86 15.01
C ALA A 168 -2.33 7.10 14.18
N ARG A 169 -2.01 7.05 12.90
CA ARG A 169 -2.40 8.05 11.89
C ARG A 169 -3.33 7.45 10.84
N ILE A 170 -3.09 6.18 10.51
CA ILE A 170 -3.92 5.39 9.59
C ILE A 170 -4.12 4.02 10.23
N VAL A 171 -5.36 3.58 10.36
CA VAL A 171 -5.68 2.22 10.82
C VAL A 171 -5.93 1.34 9.61
N ILE A 172 -5.24 0.20 9.54
CA ILE A 172 -5.30 -0.74 8.43
C ILE A 172 -6.28 -1.86 8.75
N PHE A 173 -7.27 -2.03 7.90
CA PHE A 173 -8.18 -3.16 7.92
C PHE A 173 -7.72 -4.19 6.91
N HIS A 174 -7.76 -5.46 7.24
CA HIS A 174 -7.39 -6.54 6.32
C HIS A 174 -8.03 -7.87 6.73
N GLY A 175 -8.28 -8.71 5.73
CA GLY A 175 -8.97 -9.98 5.91
C GLY A 175 -10.48 -9.77 6.04
N GLU A 176 -11.09 -10.37 7.06
CA GLU A 176 -12.56 -10.29 7.28
C GLU A 176 -13.00 -9.02 8.03
N CYS A 177 -12.06 -8.23 8.53
CA CYS A 177 -12.36 -6.96 9.20
C CYS A 177 -12.44 -5.86 8.15
N ASN A 178 -13.65 -5.38 7.87
CA ASN A 178 -13.89 -4.22 7.01
C ASN A 178 -13.95 -2.94 7.86
N PRO A 179 -13.59 -1.77 7.29
CA PRO A 179 -13.83 -0.49 7.92
C PRO A 179 -15.35 -0.26 8.07
N PRO A 180 -15.77 0.56 9.05
CA PRO A 180 -17.16 0.89 9.28
C PRO A 180 -17.80 1.67 8.13
#